data_c238d7b2678630c8bf147bd07d2ec5f1
#
_entry.id   c238d7b2678630c8bf147bd07d2ec5f1
#
_cell.length_a   1.000
_cell.length_b   1.000
_cell.length_c   1.000
_cell.angle_alpha   90.00
_cell.angle_beta   90.00
_cell.angle_gamma   90.00
#
_symmetry.space_group_name_H-M   'P 1'
#
loop_
_entity.id
_entity.type
_entity.pdbx_description
1 polymer ?
#
loop_
_entity_poly.entity_id
_entity_poly.type
_entity_poly.pdbx_seq_one_letter_code
_entity_poly.pdbx_strand_id
1 'polypeptide(L)' 'MNFTDWFPGSVKPVRKGVYQREYTYGQSKGLQFCFWNGKGWGMGEHTVEQAMKHANDFMVAPRQCIPWRGVLK' A
#
# COMPACT_ATOMS: atom_id res chain seq x y z
N MET A 1 -8.59 -6.17 -12.62
CA MET A 1 -7.75 -5.07 -12.08
C MET A 1 -6.32 -5.30 -12.50
N ASN A 2 -5.68 -4.28 -13.06
CA ASN A 2 -4.31 -4.36 -13.54
C ASN A 2 -3.38 -3.65 -12.56
N PHE A 3 -2.10 -4.06 -12.57
CA PHE A 3 -1.10 -3.50 -11.66
C PHE A 3 0.16 -3.13 -12.44
N THR A 4 0.91 -2.19 -11.87
CA THR A 4 2.27 -1.92 -12.36
C THR A 4 3.19 -3.05 -11.91
N ASP A 5 4.48 -2.99 -12.34
CA ASP A 5 5.50 -3.84 -11.75
C ASP A 5 5.69 -3.48 -10.28
N TRP A 6 6.30 -4.40 -9.54
CA TRP A 6 6.64 -4.17 -8.14
C TRP A 6 7.79 -3.19 -8.00
N PHE A 7 7.67 -2.30 -7.02
CA PHE A 7 8.75 -1.39 -6.62
C PHE A 7 9.24 -1.79 -5.24
N PRO A 8 10.56 -1.64 -4.97
CA PRO A 8 11.07 -1.93 -3.64
C PRO A 8 10.54 -0.92 -2.61
N GLY A 9 10.51 -1.34 -1.35
CA GLY A 9 9.98 -0.50 -0.28
C GLY A 9 10.76 0.79 -0.04
N SER A 10 12.00 0.87 -0.51
CA SER A 10 12.81 2.08 -0.41
C SER A 10 12.38 3.17 -1.39
N VAL A 11 11.66 2.80 -2.45
CA VAL A 11 11.10 3.75 -3.41
C VAL A 11 9.69 4.13 -2.94
N LYS A 12 9.39 5.42 -2.93
CA LYS A 12 8.09 5.90 -2.49
C LYS A 12 7.25 6.34 -3.68
N PRO A 13 5.91 6.15 -3.62
CA PRO A 13 5.04 6.60 -4.70
C PRO A 13 5.14 8.11 -4.92
N VAL A 14 5.01 8.52 -6.17
CA VAL A 14 5.03 9.94 -6.53
C VAL A 14 3.69 10.62 -6.19
N ARG A 15 2.59 9.86 -6.29
CA ARG A 15 1.24 10.40 -6.14
C ARG A 15 0.52 9.75 -4.97
N LYS A 16 -0.33 10.53 -4.31
CA LYS A 16 -1.23 10.01 -3.30
C LYS A 16 -2.24 9.08 -3.94
N GLY A 17 -2.62 8.03 -3.24
CA GLY A 17 -3.60 7.09 -3.74
C GLY A 17 -3.46 5.73 -3.12
N VAL A 18 -4.24 4.78 -3.64
CA VAL A 18 -4.23 3.40 -3.16
C VAL A 18 -3.26 2.58 -4.01
N TYR A 19 -2.45 1.79 -3.31
CA TYR A 19 -1.48 0.88 -3.91
C TYR A 19 -1.59 -0.47 -3.24
N GLN A 20 -1.14 -1.54 -3.91
CA GLN A 20 -1.08 -2.85 -3.31
C GLN A 20 0.31 -3.08 -2.74
N ARG A 21 0.38 -3.57 -1.51
CA ARG A 21 1.66 -3.84 -0.83
C ARG A 21 1.77 -5.31 -0.47
N GLU A 22 2.99 -5.82 -0.47
CA GLU A 22 3.27 -7.21 -0.13
C GLU A 22 3.82 -7.29 1.29
N TYR A 23 3.07 -7.99 2.14
CA TYR A 23 3.48 -8.25 3.53
C TYR A 23 4.08 -9.65 3.62
N THR A 24 5.10 -9.79 4.44
CA THR A 24 5.72 -11.09 4.72
C THR A 24 5.45 -11.48 6.16
N TYR A 25 4.93 -12.68 6.35
CA TYR A 25 4.61 -13.23 7.67
C TYR A 25 5.36 -14.56 7.80
N GLY A 26 6.61 -14.52 8.29
CA GLY A 26 7.44 -15.69 8.29
C GLY A 26 7.70 -16.18 6.87
N GLN A 27 7.21 -17.37 6.52
CA GLN A 27 7.35 -17.95 5.18
C GLN A 27 6.15 -17.63 4.28
N SER A 28 5.13 -16.98 4.82
CA SER A 28 3.93 -16.64 4.08
C SER A 28 3.99 -15.21 3.59
N LYS A 29 3.30 -14.94 2.47
CA LYS A 29 3.17 -13.59 1.93
C LYS A 29 1.69 -13.24 1.82
N GLY A 30 1.36 -12.00 2.14
CA GLY A 30 0.01 -11.47 2.01
C GLY A 30 0.01 -10.18 1.24
N LEU A 31 -1.07 -9.94 0.49
CA LEU A 31 -1.25 -8.71 -0.27
C LEU A 31 -2.36 -7.90 0.35
N GLN A 32 -2.13 -6.60 0.54
CA GLN A 32 -3.13 -5.69 1.07
C GLN A 32 -3.06 -4.37 0.33
N PHE A 33 -4.18 -3.65 0.32
CA PHE A 33 -4.25 -2.32 -0.25
C PHE A 33 -4.03 -1.30 0.84
N CYS A 34 -3.18 -0.30 0.56
CA CYS A 34 -2.88 0.77 1.51
C CYS A 34 -2.94 2.11 0.81
N PHE A 35 -3.32 3.15 1.55
CA PHE A 35 -3.35 4.51 1.02
C PHE A 35 -2.02 5.20 1.30
N TRP A 36 -1.40 5.73 0.24
CA TRP A 36 -0.21 6.57 0.34
C TRP A 36 -0.65 8.02 0.40
N ASN A 37 -0.37 8.69 1.51
CA ASN A 37 -0.84 10.06 1.74
C ASN A 37 0.21 11.12 1.38
N GLY A 38 1.29 10.72 0.73
CA GLY A 38 2.40 11.61 0.39
C GLY A 38 3.51 11.60 1.42
N LYS A 39 3.27 11.08 2.61
CA LYS A 39 4.25 11.00 3.69
C LYS A 39 4.44 9.59 4.22
N GLY A 40 3.41 8.79 4.22
CA GLY A 40 3.49 7.44 4.75
C GLY A 40 2.31 6.59 4.30
N TRP A 41 2.40 5.30 4.63
CA TRP A 41 1.39 4.31 4.30
C TRP A 41 0.36 4.19 5.41
N GLY A 42 -0.91 4.15 5.02
CA GLY A 42 -1.99 3.86 5.95
C GLY A 42 -2.13 2.36 6.22
N MET A 43 -3.08 2.01 7.06
CA MET A 43 -3.33 0.61 7.43
C MET A 43 -3.76 -0.20 6.22
N GLY A 44 -3.36 -1.48 6.19
CA GLY A 44 -3.71 -2.38 5.10
C GLY A 44 -5.16 -2.83 5.15
N GLU A 45 -5.78 -2.91 3.98
CA GLU A 45 -7.17 -3.34 3.83
C GLU A 45 -7.26 -4.37 2.71
N HIS A 46 -8.41 -5.05 2.64
CA HIS A 46 -8.61 -6.10 1.65
C HIS A 46 -9.11 -5.56 0.31
N THR A 47 -9.67 -4.37 0.28
CA THR A 47 -10.21 -3.78 -0.96
C THR A 47 -9.70 -2.36 -1.15
N VAL A 48 -9.75 -1.89 -2.39
CA VAL A 48 -9.38 -0.51 -2.72
C VAL A 48 -10.32 0.48 -2.01
N GLU A 49 -11.60 0.18 -1.98
CA GLU A 49 -12.59 1.05 -1.35
C GLU A 49 -12.32 1.22 0.14
N GLN A 50 -11.97 0.13 0.82
CA GLN A 50 -11.64 0.20 2.24
C GLN A 50 -10.35 0.99 2.47
N ALA A 51 -9.36 0.82 1.61
CA ALA A 51 -8.11 1.56 1.73
C ALA A 51 -8.33 3.06 1.52
N MET A 52 -9.24 3.43 0.63
CA MET A 52 -9.56 4.84 0.39
C MET A 52 -10.10 5.54 1.63
N LYS A 53 -10.74 4.81 2.54
CA LYS A 53 -11.27 5.40 3.77
C LYS A 53 -10.17 5.90 4.70
N HIS A 54 -8.95 5.44 4.50
CA HIS A 54 -7.79 5.87 5.29
C HIS A 54 -7.12 7.12 4.73
N ALA A 55 -7.70 7.76 3.72
CA ALA A 55 -7.09 8.91 3.07
C ALA A 55 -6.80 10.05 4.05
N ASN A 56 -7.65 10.22 5.05
CA ASN A 56 -7.54 11.29 6.05
C ASN A 56 -7.21 10.77 7.44
N ASP A 57 -6.82 9.49 7.55
CA ASP A 57 -6.48 8.91 8.84
C ASP A 57 -5.09 9.35 9.27
N PHE A 58 -4.92 9.48 10.59
CA PHE A 58 -3.61 9.73 11.17
C PHE A 58 -2.87 8.44 11.51
N MET A 59 -3.55 7.31 11.46
CA MET A 59 -2.93 6.01 11.72
C MET A 59 -2.12 5.57 10.53
N VAL A 60 -0.92 5.07 10.80
CA VAL A 60 -0.02 4.59 9.76
C VAL A 60 0.26 3.11 9.96
N ALA A 61 0.60 2.44 8.87
CA ALA A 61 0.97 1.03 8.94
C ALA A 61 2.26 0.88 9.73
N PRO A 62 2.40 -0.19 10.52
CA PRO A 62 3.64 -0.43 11.27
C PRO A 62 4.86 -0.59 10.38
N ARG A 63 4.68 -1.11 9.18
CA ARG A 63 5.77 -1.32 8.23
C ARG A 63 5.64 -0.33 7.09
N GLN A 64 6.68 0.49 6.90
CA GLN A 64 6.67 1.53 5.88
C GLN A 64 7.54 1.19 4.67
N CYS A 65 8.44 0.21 4.80
CA CYS A 65 9.43 -0.10 3.76
C CYS A 65 9.26 -1.52 3.23
N ILE A 66 8.08 -1.81 2.69
CA ILE A 66 7.83 -3.10 2.03
C ILE A 66 7.47 -2.85 0.56
N PRO A 67 7.65 -3.86 -0.30
CA PRO A 67 7.36 -3.70 -1.74
C PRO A 67 5.91 -3.29 -1.99
N TRP A 68 5.70 -2.53 -3.05
CA TRP A 68 4.39 -2.05 -3.45
C TRP A 68 4.28 -1.99 -4.97
N ARG A 69 3.05 -1.95 -5.46
CA ARG A 69 2.80 -1.73 -6.89
C ARG A 69 1.53 -0.89 -7.06
N GLY A 70 1.48 -0.17 -8.18
CA GLY A 70 0.35 0.69 -8.47
C GLY A 70 -0.85 -0.10 -8.96
N VAL A 71 -2.03 0.43 -8.69
CA VAL A 71 -3.29 -0.12 -9.19
C VAL A 71 -3.66 0.64 -10.45
N LEU A 72 -3.79 -0.08 -11.56
CA LEU A 72 -4.17 0.48 -12.85
C LEU A 72 -5.65 0.19 -13.10
N LYS A 73 -6.31 1.13 -13.73
CA LYS A 73 -7.72 0.96 -14.05
C LYS A 73 -7.92 0.20 -15.36
#